data_bac76706000aa58de44398fa54e88770
#
_entry.id   bac76706000aa58de44398fa54e88770
#
_cell.length_a   1.000
_cell.length_b   1.000
_cell.length_c   1.000
_cell.angle_alpha   90.00
_cell.angle_beta   90.00
_cell.angle_gamma   90.00
#
_symmetry.space_group_name_H-M   'P 1'
#
loop_
_entity.id
_entity.type
_entity.pdbx_description
1 polymer ?
#
loop_
_entity_poly.entity_id
_entity_poly.type
_entity_poly.pdbx_seq_one_letter_code
_entity_poly.pdbx_strand_id
1 'polypeptide(L)'
;KCKDGTNFIIEMQKGYQKHFRKRAVYYTTYPINEQGRMAHERHIREKVNNDAQAKFVWDYDLKPVTVVAILNFRFEHNEDWPSDRFLSSYRLREDSNQEEMTDVLRFVFLELGRFNKKIWELDTVSDKWMYLLKHMHEMEEIPKKFSDPLFSRLFLLAKIGSFTAEELKQYKKSL
;
A
#
# COMPACT_ATOMS: atom_id res chain seq x y z
N LYS A 1 -7.65 -8.08 -0.74
CA LYS A 1 -7.44 -9.00 0.41
C LYS A 1 -6.49 -10.11 0.01
N CYS A 2 -5.58 -10.47 0.91
CA CYS A 2 -4.73 -11.66 0.75
C CYS A 2 -5.46 -12.94 1.21
N LYS A 3 -4.87 -14.11 0.92
CA LYS A 3 -5.46 -15.41 1.29
C LYS A 3 -5.58 -15.60 2.81
N ASP A 4 -4.70 -14.96 3.60
CA ASP A 4 -4.69 -14.95 5.06
C ASP A 4 -5.69 -13.95 5.68
N GLY A 5 -6.44 -13.21 4.87
CA GLY A 5 -7.39 -12.19 5.31
C GLY A 5 -6.81 -10.78 5.47
N THR A 6 -5.49 -10.59 5.36
CA THR A 6 -4.85 -9.27 5.43
C THR A 6 -5.43 -8.32 4.38
N ASN A 7 -5.76 -7.11 4.78
CA ASN A 7 -6.24 -6.05 3.90
C ASN A 7 -5.08 -5.10 3.55
N PHE A 8 -4.89 -4.88 2.24
CA PHE A 8 -3.95 -3.89 1.75
C PHE A 8 -4.68 -2.70 1.14
N ILE A 9 -4.27 -1.50 1.50
CA ILE A 9 -4.63 -0.25 0.86
C ILE A 9 -3.36 0.23 0.16
N ILE A 10 -3.40 0.31 -1.17
CA ILE A 10 -2.29 0.83 -1.97
C ILE A 10 -2.69 2.20 -2.47
N GLU A 11 -1.93 3.21 -2.08
CA GLU A 11 -2.15 4.60 -2.48
C GLU A 11 -0.94 5.10 -3.28
N MET A 12 -1.19 5.67 -4.44
CA MET A 12 -0.16 6.37 -5.22
C MET A 12 -0.45 7.87 -5.20
N GLN A 13 0.49 8.65 -4.66
CA GLN A 13 0.31 10.09 -4.49
C GLN A 13 1.41 10.87 -5.22
N LYS A 14 1.03 11.63 -6.26
CA LYS A 14 1.96 12.41 -7.08
C LYS A 14 2.36 13.72 -6.40
N GLY A 15 1.40 14.48 -5.91
CA GLY A 15 1.62 15.78 -5.31
C GLY A 15 1.68 15.74 -3.80
N TYR A 16 2.47 16.66 -3.21
CA TYR A 16 2.53 16.84 -1.76
C TYR A 16 1.16 17.14 -1.16
N GLN A 17 0.86 16.50 -0.04
CA GLN A 17 -0.33 16.76 0.75
C GLN A 17 0.03 16.96 2.22
N LYS A 18 -0.26 18.15 2.75
CA LYS A 18 0.11 18.60 4.10
C LYS A 18 -0.24 17.61 5.21
N HIS A 19 -1.36 16.90 5.10
CA HIS A 19 -1.86 15.99 6.15
C HIS A 19 -1.91 14.52 5.70
N PHE A 20 -1.02 14.12 4.79
CA PHE A 20 -1.07 12.78 4.20
C PHE A 20 -0.98 11.65 5.24
N ARG A 21 -0.13 11.77 6.28
CA ARG A 21 -0.03 10.76 7.36
C ARG A 21 -1.38 10.59 8.08
N LYS A 22 -2.09 11.70 8.36
CA LYS A 22 -3.44 11.64 8.96
C LYS A 22 -4.46 11.00 8.02
N ARG A 23 -4.37 11.30 6.72
CA ARG A 23 -5.21 10.68 5.69
C ARG A 23 -4.97 9.17 5.59
N ALA A 24 -3.73 8.72 5.68
CA ALA A 24 -3.41 7.30 5.69
C ALA A 24 -4.08 6.58 6.87
N VAL A 25 -4.09 7.19 8.06
CA VAL A 25 -4.85 6.67 9.22
C VAL A 25 -6.35 6.63 8.92
N TYR A 26 -6.90 7.68 8.36
CA TYR A 26 -8.33 7.73 8.00
C TYR A 26 -8.71 6.59 7.04
N TYR A 27 -7.87 6.26 6.07
CA TYR A 27 -8.14 5.16 5.14
C TYR A 27 -8.28 3.80 5.81
N THR A 28 -7.63 3.57 6.95
CA THR A 28 -7.76 2.28 7.66
C THR A 28 -9.12 2.08 8.31
N THR A 29 -9.87 3.14 8.56
CA THR A 29 -11.19 3.06 9.20
C THR A 29 -12.19 2.26 8.37
N TYR A 30 -12.13 2.38 7.03
CA TYR A 30 -13.05 1.66 6.15
C TYR A 30 -12.91 0.13 6.27
N PRO A 31 -11.73 -0.49 6.03
CA PRO A 31 -11.59 -1.93 6.14
C PRO A 31 -11.77 -2.45 7.56
N ILE A 32 -11.53 -1.65 8.59
CA ILE A 32 -11.81 -2.02 9.99
C ILE A 32 -13.32 -2.10 10.21
N ASN A 33 -14.07 -1.06 9.87
CA ASN A 33 -15.51 -1.05 9.98
C ASN A 33 -16.18 -2.14 9.13
N GLU A 34 -15.65 -2.40 7.94
CA GLU A 34 -16.15 -3.45 7.05
C GLU A 34 -16.00 -4.84 7.68
N GLN A 35 -14.93 -5.10 8.43
CA GLN A 35 -14.76 -6.37 9.15
C GLN A 35 -15.87 -6.57 10.20
N GLY A 36 -16.20 -5.52 10.96
CA GLY A 36 -17.33 -5.57 11.92
C GLY A 36 -18.68 -5.80 11.23
N ARG A 37 -18.93 -5.10 10.13
CA ARG A 37 -20.15 -5.30 9.33
C ARG A 37 -20.27 -6.74 8.82
N MET A 38 -19.19 -7.28 8.28
CA MET A 38 -19.16 -8.67 7.78
C MET A 38 -19.34 -9.70 8.90
N ALA A 39 -18.77 -9.46 10.09
CA ALA A 39 -18.96 -10.32 11.26
C ALA A 39 -20.45 -10.34 11.67
N HIS A 40 -21.09 -9.18 11.73
CA HIS A 40 -22.50 -9.07 12.02
C HIS A 40 -23.39 -9.78 10.99
N GLU A 41 -23.14 -9.60 9.70
CA GLU A 41 -23.89 -10.26 8.62
C GLU A 41 -23.72 -11.79 8.64
N ARG A 42 -22.53 -12.28 8.97
CA ARG A 42 -22.28 -13.72 9.16
C ARG A 42 -23.16 -14.27 10.27
N HIS A 43 -23.18 -13.58 11.41
CA HIS A 43 -24.00 -13.98 12.55
C HIS A 43 -25.49 -14.03 12.20
N ILE A 44 -26.02 -13.05 11.47
CA ILE A 44 -27.43 -13.05 11.03
C ILE A 44 -27.71 -14.27 10.14
N ARG A 45 -26.83 -14.60 9.19
CA ARG A 45 -27.02 -15.77 8.31
C ARG A 45 -26.99 -17.09 9.10
N GLU A 46 -26.10 -17.20 10.08
CA GLU A 46 -26.00 -18.38 10.94
C GLU A 46 -27.25 -18.56 11.82
N LYS A 47 -27.83 -17.47 12.32
CA LYS A 47 -29.09 -17.49 13.05
C LYS A 47 -30.25 -17.99 12.19
N VAL A 48 -30.38 -17.48 10.99
CA VAL A 48 -31.47 -17.89 10.06
C VAL A 48 -31.37 -19.38 9.74
N ASN A 49 -30.16 -19.93 9.64
CA ASN A 49 -29.95 -21.33 9.29
C ASN A 49 -30.10 -22.30 10.48
N ASN A 50 -29.89 -21.85 11.73
CA ASN A 50 -29.78 -22.72 12.90
C ASN A 50 -30.86 -22.49 13.96
N ASP A 51 -31.85 -21.62 13.70
CA ASP A 51 -32.93 -21.27 14.67
C ASP A 51 -32.42 -20.82 16.06
N ALA A 52 -31.16 -20.31 16.10
CA ALA A 52 -30.47 -20.00 17.34
C ALA A 52 -30.81 -18.60 17.85
N GLN A 53 -31.29 -18.50 19.11
CA GLN A 53 -31.55 -17.22 19.81
C GLN A 53 -30.25 -16.57 20.35
N ALA A 54 -29.07 -16.99 19.93
CA ALA A 54 -27.81 -16.47 20.42
C ALA A 54 -27.64 -14.97 20.14
N LYS A 55 -27.27 -14.20 21.18
CA LYS A 55 -26.91 -12.78 21.05
C LYS A 55 -25.64 -12.65 20.22
N PHE A 56 -25.58 -11.68 19.32
CA PHE A 56 -24.35 -11.34 18.61
C PHE A 56 -23.28 -10.88 19.62
N VAL A 57 -22.17 -11.58 19.64
CA VAL A 57 -20.96 -11.19 20.36
C VAL A 57 -19.82 -11.22 19.35
N TRP A 58 -19.27 -10.06 19.05
CA TRP A 58 -18.06 -9.94 18.26
C TRP A 58 -16.86 -9.82 19.20
N ASP A 59 -15.90 -10.70 19.06
CA ASP A 59 -14.68 -10.75 19.84
C ASP A 59 -13.57 -9.80 19.33
N TYR A 60 -13.89 -9.02 18.29
CA TYR A 60 -12.95 -8.08 17.66
C TYR A 60 -11.68 -8.75 17.09
N ASP A 61 -11.75 -10.01 16.61
CA ASP A 61 -10.68 -10.68 15.86
C ASP A 61 -10.48 -9.96 14.50
N LEU A 62 -9.82 -8.80 14.58
CA LEU A 62 -9.52 -7.97 13.42
C LEU A 62 -8.32 -8.53 12.66
N LYS A 63 -8.49 -8.72 11.36
CA LYS A 63 -7.37 -9.03 10.46
C LYS A 63 -6.57 -7.77 10.14
N PRO A 64 -5.25 -7.89 9.95
CA PRO A 64 -4.37 -6.76 9.70
C PRO A 64 -4.81 -5.89 8.52
N VAL A 65 -4.61 -4.58 8.67
CA VAL A 65 -4.80 -3.55 7.64
C VAL A 65 -3.47 -2.85 7.42
N THR A 66 -2.88 -3.04 6.25
CA THR A 66 -1.62 -2.40 5.87
C THR A 66 -1.86 -1.34 4.80
N VAL A 67 -1.50 -0.11 5.10
CA VAL A 67 -1.44 0.97 4.10
C VAL A 67 -0.04 0.99 3.50
N VAL A 68 0.03 0.84 2.18
CA VAL A 68 1.27 1.02 1.40
C VAL A 68 1.08 2.26 0.54
N ALA A 69 1.80 3.33 0.86
CA ALA A 69 1.73 4.57 0.11
C ALA A 69 3.02 4.81 -0.68
N ILE A 70 2.87 4.97 -1.99
CA ILE A 70 3.94 5.27 -2.95
C ILE A 70 3.85 6.77 -3.24
N LEU A 71 4.87 7.51 -2.80
CA LEU A 71 4.86 8.96 -2.75
C LEU A 71 5.90 9.55 -3.70
N ASN A 72 5.47 10.38 -4.64
CA ASN A 72 6.39 11.13 -5.51
C ASN A 72 6.87 12.44 -4.87
N PHE A 73 6.84 12.52 -3.54
CA PHE A 73 7.38 13.62 -2.74
C PHE A 73 8.12 13.07 -1.52
N ARG A 74 8.76 13.97 -0.78
CA ARG A 74 9.49 13.65 0.45
C ARG A 74 8.71 14.17 1.64
N PHE A 75 8.65 13.37 2.72
CA PHE A 75 8.23 13.88 4.01
C PHE A 75 9.35 14.69 4.66
N GLU A 76 8.95 15.63 5.49
CA GLU A 76 9.84 16.20 6.50
C GLU A 76 10.07 15.15 7.59
N HIS A 77 11.30 14.81 7.83
CA HIS A 77 11.76 13.90 8.88
C HIS A 77 12.68 14.66 9.83
N ASN A 78 12.97 14.06 10.98
CA ASN A 78 13.98 14.58 11.92
C ASN A 78 15.36 14.58 11.26
N GLU A 79 16.28 15.39 11.80
CA GLU A 79 17.64 15.58 11.28
C GLU A 79 18.43 14.26 11.15
N ASP A 80 18.17 13.30 12.06
CA ASP A 80 18.83 11.99 12.07
C ASP A 80 18.32 11.02 10.99
N TRP A 81 17.31 11.42 10.18
CA TRP A 81 16.76 10.56 9.13
C TRP A 81 17.75 10.44 7.97
N PRO A 82 18.23 9.22 7.61
CA PRO A 82 19.16 9.04 6.51
C PRO A 82 18.58 9.58 5.20
N SER A 83 19.38 10.38 4.48
CA SER A 83 18.92 11.08 3.27
C SER A 83 18.50 10.16 2.13
N ASP A 84 19.06 8.94 2.08
CA ASP A 84 18.82 7.88 1.11
C ASP A 84 17.76 6.87 1.56
N ARG A 85 17.30 6.96 2.81
CA ARG A 85 16.24 6.10 3.33
C ARG A 85 14.88 6.47 2.75
N PHE A 86 14.45 5.71 1.77
CA PHE A 86 13.20 5.92 1.03
C PHE A 86 12.02 5.11 1.54
N LEU A 87 12.25 4.11 2.42
CA LEU A 87 11.22 3.25 2.98
C LEU A 87 11.10 3.49 4.49
N SER A 88 9.88 3.74 4.95
CA SER A 88 9.55 3.79 6.37
C SER A 88 8.34 2.89 6.69
N SER A 89 8.38 2.26 7.86
CA SER A 89 7.29 1.41 8.35
C SER A 89 6.93 1.83 9.77
N TYR A 90 5.63 2.02 10.01
CA TYR A 90 5.09 2.47 11.29
C TYR A 90 4.08 1.46 11.80
N ARG A 91 4.08 1.28 13.12
CA ARG A 91 3.15 0.45 13.88
C ARG A 91 2.76 1.16 15.17
N LEU A 92 1.71 0.71 15.82
CA LEU A 92 1.35 1.17 17.16
C LEU A 92 2.23 0.48 18.19
N ARG A 93 2.96 1.27 18.98
CA ARG A 93 3.88 0.76 19.99
C ARG A 93 3.73 1.52 21.30
N GLU A 94 4.04 0.83 22.39
CA GLU A 94 4.19 1.43 23.71
C GLU A 94 5.40 2.38 23.71
N ASP A 95 5.28 3.54 24.36
CA ASP A 95 6.24 4.64 24.22
C ASP A 95 7.60 4.36 24.87
N SER A 96 7.63 3.60 26.00
CA SER A 96 8.84 3.41 26.78
C SER A 96 9.65 2.18 26.34
N ASN A 97 8.99 1.04 26.12
CA ASN A 97 9.65 -0.25 25.82
C ASN A 97 9.50 -0.70 24.37
N GLN A 98 8.74 0.05 23.55
CA GLN A 98 8.51 -0.24 22.13
C GLN A 98 7.78 -1.57 21.88
N GLU A 99 7.06 -2.11 22.87
CA GLU A 99 6.22 -3.28 22.69
C GLU A 99 5.12 -2.98 21.67
N GLU A 100 4.88 -3.91 20.73
CA GLU A 100 3.84 -3.74 19.74
C GLU A 100 2.45 -3.96 20.37
N MET A 101 1.61 -2.92 20.38
CA MET A 101 0.26 -2.98 20.95
C MET A 101 -0.63 -3.99 20.20
N THR A 102 -0.53 -4.02 18.87
CA THR A 102 -1.31 -4.87 17.98
C THR A 102 -0.71 -4.89 16.59
N ASP A 103 -0.88 -5.98 15.87
CA ASP A 103 -0.50 -6.12 14.46
C ASP A 103 -1.55 -5.58 13.47
N VAL A 104 -2.71 -5.14 13.98
CA VAL A 104 -3.85 -4.73 13.13
C VAL A 104 -3.52 -3.58 12.21
N LEU A 105 -2.70 -2.61 12.64
CA LEU A 105 -2.38 -1.42 11.85
C LEU A 105 -0.90 -1.35 11.48
N ARG A 106 -0.64 -1.26 10.17
CA ARG A 106 0.69 -1.00 9.64
C ARG A 106 0.65 0.03 8.53
N PHE A 107 1.61 0.96 8.55
CA PHE A 107 1.79 1.97 7.51
C PHE A 107 3.18 1.83 6.91
N VAL A 108 3.25 1.70 5.60
CA VAL A 108 4.50 1.62 4.83
C VAL A 108 4.50 2.76 3.84
N PHE A 109 5.48 3.65 3.96
CA PHE A 109 5.65 4.76 3.03
C PHE A 109 6.90 4.55 2.18
N LEU A 110 6.74 4.71 0.88
CA LEU A 110 7.78 4.60 -0.14
C LEU A 110 7.95 5.97 -0.79
N GLU A 111 9.02 6.69 -0.41
CA GLU A 111 9.30 8.04 -0.90
C GLU A 111 10.17 7.97 -2.17
N LEU A 112 9.56 7.93 -3.35
CA LEU A 112 10.27 7.87 -4.65
C LEU A 112 11.26 9.02 -4.83
N GLY A 113 10.95 10.19 -4.26
CA GLY A 113 11.83 11.36 -4.29
C GLY A 113 13.17 11.17 -3.57
N ARG A 114 13.28 10.18 -2.65
CA ARG A 114 14.52 9.82 -1.94
C ARG A 114 15.28 8.69 -2.61
N PHE A 115 14.63 7.94 -3.49
CA PHE A 115 15.27 6.83 -4.21
C PHE A 115 16.08 7.39 -5.39
N ASN A 116 17.40 7.33 -5.32
CA ASN A 116 18.31 7.92 -6.31
C ASN A 116 19.25 6.89 -6.96
N LYS A 117 19.07 5.58 -6.67
CA LYS A 117 19.88 4.52 -7.26
C LYS A 117 19.77 4.52 -8.79
N LYS A 118 20.91 4.33 -9.43
CA LYS A 118 21.00 4.13 -10.87
C LYS A 118 20.72 2.67 -11.22
N ILE A 119 20.43 2.40 -12.48
CA ILE A 119 20.06 1.07 -12.94
C ILE A 119 21.12 -0.01 -12.61
N TRP A 120 22.40 0.35 -12.60
CA TRP A 120 23.49 -0.58 -12.27
C TRP A 120 23.64 -0.84 -10.78
N GLU A 121 23.04 -0.02 -9.92
CA GLU A 121 23.06 -0.12 -8.45
C GLU A 121 21.86 -0.89 -7.88
N LEU A 122 21.00 -1.43 -8.75
CA LEU A 122 19.78 -2.14 -8.33
C LEU A 122 20.11 -3.59 -7.96
N ASP A 123 20.36 -3.84 -6.68
CA ASP A 123 20.75 -5.16 -6.19
C ASP A 123 19.56 -5.98 -5.68
N THR A 124 18.57 -5.32 -5.08
CA THR A 124 17.42 -5.99 -4.48
C THR A 124 16.17 -5.90 -5.37
N VAL A 125 15.21 -6.80 -5.11
CA VAL A 125 13.88 -6.74 -5.74
C VAL A 125 13.18 -5.41 -5.41
N SER A 126 13.34 -4.92 -4.18
CA SER A 126 12.80 -3.62 -3.75
C SER A 126 13.39 -2.47 -4.55
N ASP A 127 14.72 -2.46 -4.78
CA ASP A 127 15.36 -1.45 -5.63
C ASP A 127 14.77 -1.43 -7.04
N LYS A 128 14.58 -2.62 -7.63
CA LYS A 128 13.98 -2.76 -8.96
C LYS A 128 12.56 -2.20 -9.01
N TRP A 129 11.74 -2.51 -8.01
CA TRP A 129 10.39 -1.95 -7.90
C TRP A 129 10.39 -0.43 -7.77
N MET A 130 11.24 0.12 -6.88
CA MET A 130 11.34 1.57 -6.70
C MET A 130 11.79 2.28 -7.97
N TYR A 131 12.77 1.70 -8.68
CA TYR A 131 13.25 2.24 -9.94
C TYR A 131 12.14 2.25 -11.01
N LEU A 132 11.43 1.14 -11.17
CA LEU A 132 10.31 1.05 -12.12
C LEU A 132 9.20 2.05 -11.79
N LEU A 133 8.74 2.08 -10.54
CA LEU A 133 7.67 2.99 -10.12
C LEU A 133 8.04 4.47 -10.33
N LYS A 134 9.33 4.80 -10.21
CA LYS A 134 9.83 6.16 -10.42
C LYS A 134 9.97 6.52 -11.89
N HIS A 135 10.49 5.61 -12.72
CA HIS A 135 10.95 5.90 -14.07
C HIS A 135 10.13 5.25 -15.20
N MET A 136 9.17 4.38 -14.88
CA MET A 136 8.42 3.62 -15.89
C MET A 136 7.75 4.51 -16.95
N HIS A 137 7.33 5.71 -16.58
CA HIS A 137 6.69 6.66 -17.50
C HIS A 137 7.67 7.27 -18.53
N GLU A 138 8.98 7.16 -18.30
CA GLU A 138 10.06 7.62 -19.17
C GLU A 138 10.65 6.49 -20.04
N MET A 139 10.28 5.23 -19.76
CA MET A 139 10.86 4.06 -20.39
C MET A 139 10.12 3.69 -21.69
N GLU A 140 10.83 3.62 -22.79
CA GLU A 140 10.31 3.07 -24.05
C GLU A 140 10.39 1.54 -24.08
N GLU A 141 11.46 0.99 -23.50
CA GLU A 141 11.73 -0.45 -23.42
C GLU A 141 12.13 -0.87 -22.02
N ILE A 142 11.87 -2.15 -21.70
CA ILE A 142 12.27 -2.71 -20.41
C ILE A 142 13.79 -2.97 -20.42
N PRO A 143 14.55 -2.40 -19.46
CA PRO A 143 15.98 -2.65 -19.40
C PRO A 143 16.31 -4.12 -19.09
N LYS A 144 17.40 -4.66 -19.65
CA LYS A 144 17.83 -6.07 -19.47
C LYS A 144 17.93 -6.53 -18.02
N LYS A 145 18.20 -5.62 -17.07
CA LYS A 145 18.28 -5.91 -15.63
C LYS A 145 16.92 -6.35 -15.03
N PHE A 146 15.81 -6.14 -15.73
CA PHE A 146 14.44 -6.50 -15.36
C PHE A 146 13.95 -7.75 -16.11
N SER A 147 14.82 -8.73 -16.31
CA SER A 147 14.53 -9.98 -17.03
C SER A 147 13.55 -10.92 -16.31
N ASP A 148 13.20 -10.65 -15.05
CA ASP A 148 12.19 -11.42 -14.32
C ASP A 148 10.83 -11.28 -15.02
N PRO A 149 10.10 -12.39 -15.25
CA PRO A 149 8.79 -12.39 -15.91
C PRO A 149 7.76 -11.47 -15.24
N LEU A 150 7.86 -11.25 -13.93
CA LEU A 150 6.98 -10.35 -13.19
C LEU A 150 7.12 -8.91 -13.67
N PHE A 151 8.37 -8.41 -13.81
CA PHE A 151 8.63 -7.05 -14.29
C PHE A 151 8.28 -6.89 -15.76
N SER A 152 8.56 -7.91 -16.58
CA SER A 152 8.18 -7.92 -18.00
C SER A 152 6.66 -7.82 -18.16
N ARG A 153 5.90 -8.58 -17.35
CA ARG A 153 4.43 -8.54 -17.36
C ARG A 153 3.90 -7.19 -16.89
N LEU A 154 4.49 -6.61 -15.83
CA LEU A 154 4.11 -5.28 -15.33
C LEU A 154 4.33 -4.22 -16.41
N PHE A 155 5.50 -4.23 -17.05
CA PHE A 155 5.85 -3.27 -18.09
C PHE A 155 4.90 -3.37 -19.29
N LEU A 156 4.55 -4.59 -19.69
CA LEU A 156 3.59 -4.83 -20.76
C LEU A 156 2.18 -4.29 -20.41
N LEU A 157 1.74 -4.48 -19.17
CA LEU A 157 0.46 -3.97 -18.68
C LEU A 157 0.44 -2.44 -18.59
N ALA A 158 1.58 -1.85 -18.24
CA ALA A 158 1.73 -0.40 -18.10
C ALA A 158 2.01 0.32 -19.44
N LYS A 159 2.25 -0.43 -20.51
CA LYS A 159 2.56 0.16 -21.80
C LYS A 159 1.39 1.01 -22.31
N ILE A 160 1.63 2.30 -22.48
CA ILE A 160 0.61 3.28 -22.90
C ILE A 160 -0.12 2.85 -24.21
N GLY A 161 0.54 2.09 -25.06
CA GLY A 161 -0.05 1.54 -26.29
C GLY A 161 -1.12 0.45 -26.08
N SER A 162 -1.25 -0.10 -24.86
CA SER A 162 -2.30 -1.07 -24.50
C SER A 162 -3.53 -0.41 -23.86
N PHE A 163 -3.47 0.88 -23.56
CA PHE A 163 -4.60 1.61 -23.02
C PHE A 163 -5.67 1.87 -24.08
N THR A 164 -6.93 1.73 -23.70
CA THR A 164 -8.05 2.26 -24.49
C THR A 164 -7.96 3.77 -24.58
N ALA A 165 -8.66 4.38 -25.55
CA ALA A 165 -8.68 5.84 -25.69
C ALA A 165 -9.16 6.55 -24.41
N GLU A 166 -10.06 5.92 -23.67
CA GLU A 166 -10.60 6.42 -22.40
C GLU A 166 -9.60 6.33 -21.26
N GLU A 167 -8.92 5.21 -21.11
CA GLU A 167 -7.85 5.00 -20.14
C GLU A 167 -6.66 5.95 -20.38
N LEU A 168 -6.29 6.12 -21.65
CA LEU A 168 -5.25 7.08 -22.05
C LEU A 168 -5.64 8.53 -21.71
N LYS A 169 -6.91 8.89 -21.90
CA LYS A 169 -7.43 10.21 -21.53
C LYS A 169 -7.43 10.44 -20.03
N GLN A 170 -7.79 9.41 -19.23
CA GLN A 170 -7.71 9.46 -17.78
C GLN A 170 -6.26 9.57 -17.29
N TYR A 171 -5.36 8.78 -17.86
CA TYR A 171 -3.93 8.82 -17.55
C TYR A 171 -3.34 10.21 -17.81
N LYS A 172 -3.61 10.81 -18.99
CA LYS A 172 -3.16 12.16 -19.33
C LYS A 172 -3.70 13.26 -18.42
N LYS A 173 -4.91 13.09 -17.87
CA LYS A 173 -5.48 14.05 -16.89
C LYS A 173 -4.84 13.92 -15.50
N SER A 174 -4.26 12.77 -15.18
CA SER A 174 -3.59 12.53 -13.91
C SER A 174 -2.12 12.97 -13.89
N LEU A 175 -1.55 13.28 -15.05
CA LEU A 175 -0.21 13.87 -15.23
C LEU A 175 -0.24 15.39 -15.03
#